data_c86f0c77931267dabaa508b88e85a8aa
#
_entry.id   c86f0c77931267dabaa508b88e85a8aa
#
_cell.length_a   1.000
_cell.length_b   1.000
_cell.length_c   1.000
_cell.angle_alpha   90.00
_cell.angle_beta   90.00
_cell.angle_gamma   90.00
#
_symmetry.space_group_name_H-M   'P 1'
#
loop_
_entity.id
_entity.type
_entity.pdbx_description
1 polymer ?
#
loop_
_entity_poly.entity_id
_entity_poly.type
_entity_poly.pdbx_seq_one_letter_code
_entity_poly.pdbx_strand_id
1 'polypeptide(L)'
;SASDGGSASLTAGLSSAGDGGALNLSSGSGSVSGGAVSLSGGSGSSGTGGSISISSGTGPSTTASGAMTMSTADAGTSGVSGAMTLSTGDATSGDSGSLTMTTGDSQGGKGGNVAMSVGSADTGVGGTMTMSSGSSSASDGGSASLTAGLSSAGDGGALNLSSGSGSVSGGAVSLSGGSGSS
;
A
#
# COMPACT_ATOMS: atom_id res chain seq x y z
N SER A 1 20.92 7.60 36.84
CA SER A 1 20.05 6.53 36.33
C SER A 1 19.23 7.10 35.21
N ALA A 2 19.38 6.54 34.00
CA ALA A 2 18.48 6.86 32.89
C ALA A 2 17.12 6.22 33.23
N SER A 3 16.08 7.03 33.33
CA SER A 3 14.71 6.54 33.42
C SER A 3 13.99 6.71 32.10
N ASP A 4 13.07 5.78 31.79
CA ASP A 4 12.25 5.86 30.61
C ASP A 4 11.38 7.12 30.62
N GLY A 5 11.10 7.66 29.45
CA GLY A 5 10.17 8.78 29.29
C GLY A 5 8.73 8.39 29.61
N GLY A 6 7.91 9.36 30.02
CA GLY A 6 6.49 9.14 30.27
C GLY A 6 5.69 8.83 29.02
N SER A 7 4.61 8.06 29.16
CA SER A 7 3.65 7.76 28.09
C SER A 7 2.49 8.75 28.06
N ALA A 8 1.90 8.98 26.89
CA ALA A 8 0.64 9.69 26.71
C ALA A 8 -0.38 8.75 26.05
N SER A 9 -1.64 8.80 26.48
CA SER A 9 -2.73 8.00 25.92
C SER A 9 -3.94 8.89 25.63
N LEU A 10 -4.54 8.71 24.46
CA LEU A 10 -5.78 9.37 24.04
C LEU A 10 -6.79 8.29 23.69
N THR A 11 -7.87 8.19 24.45
CA THR A 11 -8.87 7.12 24.30
C THR A 11 -10.28 7.72 24.26
N ALA A 12 -11.07 7.32 23.28
CA ALA A 12 -12.49 7.66 23.23
C ALA A 12 -13.31 6.75 24.18
N GLY A 13 -14.50 7.19 24.56
CA GLY A 13 -15.32 6.53 25.56
C GLY A 13 -15.77 5.13 25.13
N LEU A 14 -15.77 4.21 26.09
CA LEU A 14 -16.33 2.86 25.95
C LEU A 14 -17.85 2.90 26.20
N SER A 15 -18.61 2.11 25.46
CA SER A 15 -20.01 1.82 25.73
C SER A 15 -20.22 0.32 25.93
N SER A 16 -21.03 -0.04 26.94
CA SER A 16 -21.41 -1.43 27.21
C SER A 16 -22.74 -1.84 26.58
N ALA A 17 -23.52 -0.88 26.05
CA ALA A 17 -24.88 -1.12 25.53
C ALA A 17 -25.18 -0.41 24.20
N GLY A 18 -24.23 0.32 23.64
CA GLY A 18 -24.37 1.05 22.39
C GLY A 18 -23.03 1.23 21.73
N ASP A 19 -22.93 2.12 20.76
CA ASP A 19 -21.70 2.40 20.03
C ASP A 19 -20.66 3.09 20.94
N GLY A 20 -19.38 2.74 20.75
CA GLY A 20 -18.27 3.43 21.40
C GLY A 20 -18.08 4.85 20.85
N GLY A 21 -17.44 5.72 21.63
CA GLY A 21 -17.14 7.09 21.21
C GLY A 21 -16.15 7.15 20.05
N ALA A 22 -16.31 8.11 19.15
CA ALA A 22 -15.37 8.36 18.05
C ALA A 22 -14.18 9.20 18.54
N LEU A 23 -13.00 8.91 18.01
CA LEU A 23 -11.81 9.75 18.14
C LEU A 23 -11.50 10.38 16.78
N ASN A 24 -11.67 11.71 16.67
CA ASN A 24 -11.40 12.45 15.45
C ASN A 24 -10.13 13.31 15.63
N LEU A 25 -9.15 13.12 14.75
CA LEU A 25 -7.94 13.92 14.68
C LEU A 25 -7.89 14.63 13.32
N SER A 26 -8.01 15.95 13.32
CA SER A 26 -8.02 16.76 12.10
C SER A 26 -7.23 18.04 12.31
N SER A 27 -6.57 18.48 11.25
CA SER A 27 -5.95 19.81 11.20
C SER A 27 -6.95 20.87 10.72
N GLY A 28 -6.62 22.14 10.95
CA GLY A 28 -7.47 23.27 10.57
C GLY A 28 -7.46 23.54 9.07
N SER A 29 -8.58 24.02 8.54
CA SER A 29 -8.64 24.61 7.21
C SER A 29 -8.14 26.05 7.21
N GLY A 30 -7.51 26.50 6.13
CA GLY A 30 -7.02 27.86 5.97
C GLY A 30 -7.47 28.47 4.65
N SER A 31 -7.52 29.81 4.58
CA SER A 31 -7.87 30.52 3.35
C SER A 31 -6.80 30.45 2.26
N VAL A 32 -5.57 30.09 2.60
CA VAL A 32 -4.45 29.92 1.66
C VAL A 32 -4.04 28.46 1.57
N SER A 33 -3.79 27.82 2.72
CA SER A 33 -3.45 26.40 2.79
C SER A 33 -3.98 25.79 4.09
N GLY A 34 -4.31 24.52 4.06
CA GLY A 34 -4.70 23.76 5.26
C GLY A 34 -3.50 23.40 6.13
N GLY A 35 -3.77 23.13 7.41
CA GLY A 35 -2.78 22.60 8.34
C GLY A 35 -2.43 21.13 8.02
N ALA A 36 -1.31 20.66 8.55
CA ALA A 36 -0.88 19.27 8.43
C ALA A 36 -1.20 18.45 9.70
N VAL A 37 -1.48 17.17 9.52
CA VAL A 37 -1.41 16.16 10.60
C VAL A 37 -0.14 15.34 10.37
N SER A 38 0.72 15.24 11.39
CA SER A 38 1.95 14.46 11.34
C SER A 38 1.94 13.38 12.43
N LEU A 39 2.22 12.14 12.04
CA LEU A 39 2.39 11.00 12.94
C LEU A 39 3.74 10.36 12.69
N SER A 40 4.61 10.35 13.69
CA SER A 40 5.96 9.77 13.58
C SER A 40 6.34 8.96 14.82
N GLY A 41 7.05 7.86 14.62
CA GLY A 41 7.72 7.15 15.70
C GLY A 41 8.94 7.92 16.18
N GLY A 42 9.32 7.73 17.43
CA GLY A 42 10.52 8.35 18.01
C GLY A 42 11.80 7.74 17.43
N SER A 43 12.86 8.52 17.38
CA SER A 43 14.20 8.02 16.98
C SER A 43 14.96 7.44 18.17
N GLY A 44 15.65 6.32 17.96
CA GLY A 44 16.62 5.79 18.91
C GLY A 44 18.03 6.28 18.59
N SER A 45 18.80 6.69 19.58
CA SER A 45 20.20 7.11 19.39
C SER A 45 21.18 5.94 19.44
N SER A 46 20.84 4.85 20.10
CA SER A 46 21.66 3.62 20.23
C SER A 46 20.83 2.34 20.14
N GLY A 47 19.56 2.43 19.85
CA GLY A 47 18.65 1.31 19.67
C GLY A 47 17.74 1.52 18.46
N THR A 48 16.78 0.63 18.28
CA THR A 48 15.78 0.74 17.20
C THR A 48 14.86 1.94 17.39
N GLY A 49 14.42 2.55 16.31
CA GLY A 49 13.37 3.57 16.32
C GLY A 49 12.01 3.01 16.73
N GLY A 50 11.11 3.90 17.16
CA GLY A 50 9.73 3.56 17.52
C GLY A 50 8.90 3.15 16.31
N SER A 51 8.03 2.17 16.50
CA SER A 51 7.08 1.71 15.47
C SER A 51 5.80 2.56 15.45
N ILE A 52 5.15 2.60 14.29
CA ILE A 52 3.77 3.07 14.13
C ILE A 52 2.92 1.86 13.76
N SER A 53 1.81 1.64 14.48
CA SER A 53 0.85 0.57 14.19
C SER A 53 -0.54 1.16 14.01
N ILE A 54 -1.17 0.85 12.87
CA ILE A 54 -2.53 1.30 12.54
C ILE A 54 -3.34 0.06 12.16
N SER A 55 -4.45 -0.19 12.87
CA SER A 55 -5.33 -1.33 12.64
C SER A 55 -6.79 -0.95 12.84
N SER A 56 -7.67 -1.54 12.06
CA SER A 56 -9.12 -1.45 12.30
C SER A 56 -9.55 -2.38 13.44
N GLY A 57 -10.73 -2.14 13.99
CA GLY A 57 -11.29 -2.97 15.04
C GLY A 57 -11.81 -4.31 14.52
N THR A 58 -11.74 -5.34 15.37
CA THR A 58 -12.35 -6.65 15.10
C THR A 58 -13.85 -6.63 15.40
N GLY A 59 -14.64 -7.30 14.58
CA GLY A 59 -16.03 -7.61 14.89
C GLY A 59 -16.16 -8.93 15.67
N PRO A 60 -17.27 -9.15 16.39
CA PRO A 60 -17.57 -10.46 16.96
C PRO A 60 -17.81 -11.51 15.86
N SER A 61 -17.89 -12.80 16.25
CA SER A 61 -17.85 -13.96 15.34
C SER A 61 -18.89 -13.99 14.20
N THR A 62 -19.88 -13.13 14.22
CA THR A 62 -20.95 -13.07 13.20
C THR A 62 -20.98 -11.76 12.38
N THR A 63 -20.03 -10.85 12.61
CA THR A 63 -19.97 -9.54 11.95
C THR A 63 -18.61 -9.28 11.33
N ALA A 64 -18.58 -8.32 10.42
CA ALA A 64 -17.34 -7.90 9.77
C ALA A 64 -16.44 -7.08 10.72
N SER A 65 -15.14 -7.08 10.47
CA SER A 65 -14.20 -6.11 11.02
C SER A 65 -14.37 -4.73 10.39
N GLY A 66 -13.84 -3.69 11.02
CA GLY A 66 -13.82 -2.35 10.46
C GLY A 66 -12.98 -2.25 9.19
N ALA A 67 -13.33 -1.35 8.29
CA ALA A 67 -12.53 -1.02 7.12
C ALA A 67 -11.40 -0.03 7.46
N MET A 68 -10.33 -0.05 6.69
CA MET A 68 -9.29 0.98 6.67
C MET A 68 -9.26 1.62 5.28
N THR A 69 -9.36 2.95 5.21
CA THR A 69 -9.31 3.69 3.95
C THR A 69 -8.20 4.74 4.00
N MET A 70 -7.35 4.75 2.99
CA MET A 70 -6.32 5.77 2.77
C MET A 70 -6.50 6.34 1.37
N SER A 71 -6.73 7.64 1.25
CA SER A 71 -6.95 8.32 -0.04
C SER A 71 -6.43 9.76 0.00
N THR A 72 -6.00 10.26 -1.12
CA THR A 72 -5.84 11.71 -1.34
C THR A 72 -7.17 12.31 -1.81
N ALA A 73 -7.44 13.54 -1.46
CA ALA A 73 -8.64 14.24 -1.88
C ALA A 73 -8.63 14.55 -3.38
N ASP A 74 -9.82 14.70 -3.94
CA ASP A 74 -9.97 15.16 -5.33
C ASP A 74 -9.43 16.58 -5.49
N ALA A 75 -8.84 16.85 -6.64
CA ALA A 75 -8.46 18.21 -7.00
C ALA A 75 -9.70 19.06 -7.30
N GLY A 76 -9.59 20.37 -7.12
CA GLY A 76 -10.57 21.33 -7.65
C GLY A 76 -10.56 21.36 -9.18
N THR A 77 -11.41 22.19 -9.77
CA THR A 77 -11.68 22.23 -11.22
C THR A 77 -10.45 22.47 -12.12
N SER A 78 -9.33 22.93 -11.58
CA SER A 78 -8.11 23.25 -12.35
C SER A 78 -6.82 22.86 -11.62
N GLY A 79 -6.88 21.89 -10.72
CA GLY A 79 -5.74 21.44 -9.94
C GLY A 79 -5.33 20.00 -10.26
N VAL A 80 -4.23 19.56 -9.64
CA VAL A 80 -3.84 18.14 -9.59
C VAL A 80 -4.11 17.59 -8.20
N SER A 81 -4.55 16.35 -8.10
CA SER A 81 -4.74 15.66 -6.80
C SER A 81 -3.39 15.42 -6.11
N GLY A 82 -3.42 15.27 -4.80
CA GLY A 82 -2.22 14.97 -4.03
C GLY A 82 -1.62 13.60 -4.40
N ALA A 83 -0.32 13.46 -4.27
CA ALA A 83 0.36 12.18 -4.42
C ALA A 83 0.25 11.35 -3.14
N MET A 84 0.20 10.03 -3.29
CA MET A 84 0.37 9.06 -2.20
C MET A 84 1.69 8.30 -2.44
N THR A 85 2.57 8.28 -1.46
CA THR A 85 3.85 7.57 -1.52
C THR A 85 3.93 6.54 -0.40
N LEU A 86 4.29 5.31 -0.74
CA LEU A 86 4.56 4.23 0.22
C LEU A 86 5.94 3.66 -0.09
N SER A 87 6.87 3.84 0.83
CA SER A 87 8.27 3.44 0.65
C SER A 87 8.89 2.96 1.97
N THR A 88 9.84 2.06 1.87
CA THR A 88 10.74 1.74 2.98
C THR A 88 11.97 2.66 2.92
N GLY A 89 12.63 2.84 4.05
CA GLY A 89 13.84 3.67 4.13
C GLY A 89 15.07 2.98 3.51
N ASP A 90 16.06 3.79 3.17
CA ASP A 90 17.35 3.33 2.68
C ASP A 90 18.22 2.80 3.82
N ALA A 91 19.05 1.82 3.51
CA ALA A 91 20.07 1.29 4.41
C ALA A 91 21.47 1.54 3.82
N THR A 92 22.38 2.09 4.62
CA THR A 92 23.76 2.38 4.19
C THR A 92 24.72 1.19 4.37
N SER A 93 24.43 0.27 5.28
CA SER A 93 25.31 -0.86 5.64
C SER A 93 24.51 -2.08 6.10
N GLY A 94 23.42 -2.39 5.47
CA GLY A 94 22.58 -3.54 5.81
C GLY A 94 21.45 -3.64 4.83
N ASP A 95 20.50 -4.53 5.10
CA ASP A 95 19.33 -4.71 4.25
C ASP A 95 18.31 -3.61 4.49
N SER A 96 17.68 -3.12 3.44
CA SER A 96 16.51 -2.24 3.55
C SER A 96 15.27 -3.02 4.00
N GLY A 97 14.29 -2.32 4.56
CA GLY A 97 13.02 -2.92 4.97
C GLY A 97 12.24 -3.48 3.78
N SER A 98 11.37 -4.46 4.04
CA SER A 98 10.45 -5.01 3.04
C SER A 98 9.10 -4.30 3.07
N LEU A 99 8.46 -4.19 1.91
CA LEU A 99 7.05 -3.82 1.77
C LEU A 99 6.25 -5.06 1.38
N THR A 100 5.27 -5.44 2.22
CA THR A 100 4.42 -6.61 1.99
C THR A 100 2.96 -6.19 1.91
N MET A 101 2.27 -6.62 0.85
CA MET A 101 0.83 -6.45 0.68
C MET A 101 0.19 -7.82 0.47
N THR A 102 -0.70 -8.22 1.38
CA THR A 102 -1.38 -9.52 1.35
C THR A 102 -2.85 -9.35 1.72
N THR A 103 -3.70 -10.20 1.17
CA THR A 103 -5.06 -10.42 1.67
C THR A 103 -5.07 -11.61 2.62
N GLY A 104 -6.00 -11.60 3.59
CA GLY A 104 -6.12 -12.71 4.53
C GLY A 104 -6.69 -13.97 3.88
N ASP A 105 -6.42 -15.12 4.50
CA ASP A 105 -6.98 -16.40 4.12
C ASP A 105 -8.46 -16.53 4.53
N SER A 106 -9.22 -17.27 3.76
CA SER A 106 -10.61 -17.62 4.07
C SER A 106 -10.76 -19.14 4.22
N GLN A 107 -11.35 -19.59 5.33
CA GLN A 107 -11.57 -21.01 5.60
C GLN A 107 -12.93 -21.53 5.09
N GLY A 108 -13.87 -20.65 4.79
CA GLY A 108 -15.22 -21.05 4.38
C GLY A 108 -15.82 -20.21 3.26
N GLY A 109 -15.00 -19.40 2.59
CA GLY A 109 -15.43 -18.50 1.54
C GLY A 109 -14.32 -18.21 0.55
N LYS A 110 -14.47 -17.15 -0.23
CA LYS A 110 -13.45 -16.69 -1.16
C LYS A 110 -12.39 -15.85 -0.43
N GLY A 111 -11.13 -16.00 -0.82
CA GLY A 111 -10.07 -15.07 -0.44
C GLY A 111 -10.32 -13.63 -0.95
N GLY A 112 -9.70 -12.65 -0.31
CA GLY A 112 -9.77 -11.26 -0.74
C GLY A 112 -9.04 -11.03 -2.07
N ASN A 113 -9.40 -9.96 -2.77
CA ASN A 113 -8.75 -9.54 -4.01
C ASN A 113 -7.71 -8.45 -3.75
N VAL A 114 -6.62 -8.45 -4.52
CA VAL A 114 -5.75 -7.29 -4.73
C VAL A 114 -6.02 -6.75 -6.13
N ALA A 115 -6.43 -5.48 -6.23
CA ALA A 115 -6.65 -4.81 -7.50
C ALA A 115 -5.73 -3.59 -7.60
N MET A 116 -4.94 -3.53 -8.68
CA MET A 116 -4.12 -2.36 -9.03
C MET A 116 -4.53 -1.84 -10.39
N SER A 117 -4.94 -0.59 -10.47
CA SER A 117 -5.36 0.05 -11.71
C SER A 117 -4.83 1.47 -11.79
N VAL A 118 -4.54 1.91 -12.98
CA VAL A 118 -4.14 3.29 -13.28
C VAL A 118 -5.32 4.01 -13.90
N GLY A 119 -5.56 5.26 -13.50
CA GLY A 119 -6.66 6.07 -13.99
C GLY A 119 -6.57 6.35 -15.49
N SER A 120 -7.72 6.45 -16.13
CA SER A 120 -7.83 6.86 -17.54
C SER A 120 -7.69 8.38 -17.70
N ALA A 121 -7.25 8.82 -18.87
CA ALA A 121 -7.26 10.22 -19.26
C ALA A 121 -8.32 10.45 -20.34
N ASP A 122 -9.02 11.59 -20.25
CA ASP A 122 -9.98 12.03 -21.28
C ASP A 122 -9.27 12.72 -22.45
N THR A 123 -8.31 13.60 -22.13
CA THR A 123 -7.52 14.35 -23.13
C THR A 123 -6.04 14.21 -22.81
N GLY A 124 -5.36 13.29 -23.40
CA GLY A 124 -3.94 13.08 -23.17
C GLY A 124 -3.58 11.62 -23.06
N VAL A 125 -2.34 11.34 -22.73
CA VAL A 125 -1.86 9.97 -22.57
C VAL A 125 -2.30 9.43 -21.21
N GLY A 126 -2.84 8.22 -21.17
CA GLY A 126 -3.17 7.51 -19.93
C GLY A 126 -1.94 7.32 -19.04
N GLY A 127 -2.16 7.15 -17.74
CA GLY A 127 -1.08 6.90 -16.80
C GLY A 127 -0.39 5.55 -17.06
N THR A 128 0.84 5.39 -16.58
CA THR A 128 1.64 4.18 -16.74
C THR A 128 1.71 3.38 -15.44
N MET A 129 1.79 2.06 -15.54
CA MET A 129 2.14 1.15 -14.44
C MET A 129 3.50 0.51 -14.75
N THR A 130 4.44 0.60 -13.80
CA THR A 130 5.77 0.00 -13.94
C THR A 130 6.06 -0.90 -12.75
N MET A 131 6.50 -2.13 -13.02
CA MET A 131 6.98 -3.07 -12.01
C MET A 131 8.38 -3.55 -12.41
N SER A 132 9.34 -3.43 -11.51
CA SER A 132 10.73 -3.85 -11.74
C SER A 132 11.34 -4.44 -10.48
N SER A 133 12.17 -5.44 -10.64
CA SER A 133 13.03 -5.97 -9.59
C SER A 133 14.29 -5.13 -9.42
N GLY A 134 14.94 -5.25 -8.27
CA GLY A 134 16.18 -4.53 -7.98
C GLY A 134 17.35 -5.04 -8.81
N SER A 135 18.22 -4.13 -9.23
CA SER A 135 19.50 -4.46 -9.85
C SER A 135 20.60 -4.62 -8.81
N SER A 136 21.63 -5.38 -9.14
CA SER A 136 22.87 -5.48 -8.35
C SER A 136 24.06 -5.18 -9.24
N SER A 137 25.06 -4.48 -8.68
CA SER A 137 26.36 -4.25 -9.34
C SER A 137 27.45 -5.25 -8.94
N ALA A 138 27.22 -6.04 -7.90
CA ALA A 138 28.23 -6.92 -7.30
C ALA A 138 27.77 -8.39 -7.16
N SER A 139 26.51 -8.68 -7.44
CA SER A 139 25.93 -10.02 -7.33
C SER A 139 24.75 -10.14 -8.31
N ASP A 140 23.96 -11.19 -8.17
CA ASP A 140 22.77 -11.42 -9.01
C ASP A 140 21.70 -10.34 -8.79
N GLY A 141 21.01 -9.96 -9.86
CA GLY A 141 19.84 -9.11 -9.79
C GLY A 141 18.64 -9.82 -9.16
N GLY A 142 17.71 -9.04 -8.62
CA GLY A 142 16.47 -9.58 -8.05
C GLY A 142 15.57 -10.21 -9.12
N SER A 143 14.85 -11.27 -8.76
CA SER A 143 13.88 -11.92 -9.64
C SER A 143 12.49 -11.29 -9.52
N ALA A 144 11.70 -11.31 -10.59
CA ALA A 144 10.27 -11.05 -10.59
C ALA A 144 9.53 -12.34 -10.95
N SER A 145 8.46 -12.64 -10.24
CA SER A 145 7.61 -13.82 -10.51
C SER A 145 6.15 -13.44 -10.53
N LEU A 146 5.44 -13.93 -11.54
CA LEU A 146 3.99 -13.79 -11.66
C LEU A 146 3.39 -15.18 -11.91
N THR A 147 2.60 -15.67 -10.97
CA THR A 147 2.06 -17.02 -10.98
C THR A 147 0.57 -16.99 -10.70
N ALA A 148 -0.22 -17.70 -11.49
CA ALA A 148 -1.64 -17.92 -11.24
C ALA A 148 -1.85 -18.96 -10.14
N GLY A 149 -3.03 -18.95 -9.50
CA GLY A 149 -3.34 -19.80 -8.37
C GLY A 149 -3.45 -21.29 -8.75
N LEU A 150 -2.98 -22.15 -7.86
CA LEU A 150 -3.15 -23.59 -7.94
C LEU A 150 -4.54 -23.99 -7.41
N SER A 151 -5.15 -25.01 -8.02
CA SER A 151 -6.30 -25.72 -7.45
C SER A 151 -5.95 -27.20 -7.26
N SER A 152 -6.35 -27.76 -6.13
CA SER A 152 -6.24 -29.21 -5.86
C SER A 152 -7.51 -29.98 -6.21
N ALA A 153 -8.63 -29.30 -6.50
CA ALA A 153 -9.94 -29.93 -6.69
C ALA A 153 -10.73 -29.40 -7.89
N GLY A 154 -10.20 -28.44 -8.63
CA GLY A 154 -10.82 -27.83 -9.80
C GLY A 154 -9.77 -27.30 -10.75
N ASP A 155 -10.16 -26.42 -11.65
CA ASP A 155 -9.25 -25.79 -12.61
C ASP A 155 -8.33 -24.79 -11.94
N GLY A 156 -7.06 -24.74 -12.34
CA GLY A 156 -6.10 -23.71 -11.94
C GLY A 156 -6.48 -22.33 -12.49
N GLY A 157 -5.99 -21.27 -11.83
CA GLY A 157 -6.22 -19.90 -12.29
C GLY A 157 -5.51 -19.59 -13.60
N ALA A 158 -6.11 -18.75 -14.44
CA ALA A 158 -5.48 -18.29 -15.67
C ALA A 158 -4.58 -17.06 -15.45
N LEU A 159 -3.46 -17.00 -16.16
CA LEU A 159 -2.63 -15.82 -16.30
C LEU A 159 -2.84 -15.23 -17.70
N ASN A 160 -3.47 -14.05 -17.78
CA ASN A 160 -3.77 -13.39 -19.04
C ASN A 160 -2.90 -12.14 -19.21
N LEU A 161 -2.13 -12.08 -20.28
CA LEU A 161 -1.37 -10.90 -20.70
C LEU A 161 -1.91 -10.44 -22.04
N SER A 162 -2.38 -9.20 -22.11
CA SER A 162 -2.90 -8.62 -23.35
C SER A 162 -2.49 -7.16 -23.50
N SER A 163 -2.24 -6.74 -24.70
CA SER A 163 -2.06 -5.33 -25.05
C SER A 163 -3.40 -4.63 -25.27
N GLY A 164 -3.40 -3.31 -25.20
CA GLY A 164 -4.58 -2.48 -25.48
C GLY A 164 -4.92 -2.43 -26.96
N SER A 165 -6.21 -2.36 -27.29
CA SER A 165 -6.71 -2.06 -28.64
C SER A 165 -6.69 -0.55 -28.89
N GLY A 166 -6.43 -0.13 -30.13
CA GLY A 166 -6.49 1.27 -30.56
C GLY A 166 -7.25 1.42 -31.85
N SER A 167 -7.79 2.60 -32.10
CA SER A 167 -8.54 2.92 -33.35
C SER A 167 -7.62 3.02 -34.57
N VAL A 168 -6.33 3.23 -34.40
CA VAL A 168 -5.34 3.30 -35.47
C VAL A 168 -4.46 2.04 -35.48
N SER A 169 -3.90 1.68 -34.31
CA SER A 169 -3.12 0.45 -34.15
C SER A 169 -3.21 -0.02 -32.70
N GLY A 170 -3.15 -1.33 -32.48
CA GLY A 170 -3.07 -1.92 -31.15
C GLY A 170 -1.67 -1.79 -30.55
N GLY A 171 -1.58 -1.91 -29.24
CA GLY A 171 -0.32 -2.02 -28.53
C GLY A 171 0.37 -3.37 -28.77
N ALA A 172 1.62 -3.51 -28.38
CA ALA A 172 2.37 -4.75 -28.45
C ALA A 172 2.56 -5.39 -27.07
N VAL A 173 2.59 -6.72 -27.02
CA VAL A 173 3.17 -7.49 -25.91
C VAL A 173 4.58 -7.92 -26.35
N SER A 174 5.59 -7.53 -25.58
CA SER A 174 6.99 -7.90 -25.87
C SER A 174 7.58 -8.69 -24.69
N LEU A 175 8.06 -9.89 -24.96
CA LEU A 175 8.80 -10.73 -24.02
C LEU A 175 10.19 -10.98 -24.57
N SER A 176 11.23 -10.67 -23.79
CA SER A 176 12.62 -10.88 -24.22
C SER A 176 13.45 -11.43 -23.07
N GLY A 177 14.39 -12.29 -23.41
CA GLY A 177 15.43 -12.74 -22.47
C GLY A 177 16.56 -11.72 -22.39
N GLY A 178 17.26 -11.70 -21.27
CA GLY A 178 18.48 -10.91 -21.08
C GLY A 178 19.67 -11.51 -21.86
N SER A 179 20.64 -10.68 -22.23
CA SER A 179 21.92 -11.10 -22.81
C SER A 179 22.97 -11.22 -21.72
N GLY A 180 23.78 -12.29 -21.79
CA GLY A 180 25.00 -12.44 -21.03
C GLY A 180 26.22 -12.07 -21.86
N SER A 181 27.25 -11.51 -21.24
CA SER A 181 28.58 -11.40 -21.78
C SER A 181 29.45 -12.54 -21.23
N SER A 182 29.95 -13.43 -22.07
CA SER A 182 30.95 -14.44 -21.73
C SER A 182 32.35 -13.83 -21.69
#